data_656977e42eb7623fe54b41814c91354d
#
_entry.id   656977e42eb7623fe54b41814c91354d
#
_cell.length_a   1.000
_cell.length_b   1.000
_cell.length_c   1.000
_cell.angle_alpha   90.00
_cell.angle_beta   90.00
_cell.angle_gamma   90.00
#
_symmetry.space_group_name_H-M   'P 1'
#
loop_
_entity.id
_entity.type
_entity.pdbx_description
1 polymer ?
#
loop_
_entity_poly.entity_id
_entity_poly.type
_entity_poly.pdbx_seq_one_letter_code
_entity_poly.pdbx_strand_id
1 'polypeptide(L)'
;MDITIHSAFLPHNDPDASLAFYRDTLGFKVTGDVGFEGMRWITVGPADQTGTSIVLHPPAADPGITEDERRTIAEMMAKGTFAIITLATADLDGTFERVQASGAEVVQEPTEQPYGVRDCAVRDPAGNLIRINEIHPTQDHPSVSTRLTEGNDAR
;
A
#
# COMPACT_ATOMS: atom_id res chain seq x y z
N MET A 1 1.18 -26.37 4.63
CA MET A 1 -0.08 -25.63 4.27
C MET A 1 0.29 -24.63 3.17
N ASP A 2 -0.38 -24.72 2.04
CA ASP A 2 -0.07 -23.89 0.86
C ASP A 2 -1.00 -22.66 0.83
N ILE A 3 -0.78 -21.73 1.74
CA ILE A 3 -1.54 -20.48 1.81
C ILE A 3 -0.63 -19.32 1.43
N THR A 4 -1.10 -18.47 0.53
CA THR A 4 -0.41 -17.25 0.08
C THR A 4 -1.34 -16.06 0.22
N ILE A 5 -0.76 -14.86 0.24
CA ILE A 5 -1.55 -13.63 0.16
C ILE A 5 -1.89 -13.41 -1.32
N HIS A 6 -3.16 -13.46 -1.67
CA HIS A 6 -3.63 -13.22 -3.03
C HIS A 6 -3.86 -11.73 -3.30
N SER A 7 -4.62 -11.08 -2.42
CA SER A 7 -4.91 -9.66 -2.53
C SER A 7 -5.23 -9.05 -1.17
N ALA A 8 -5.04 -7.74 -1.09
CA ALA A 8 -5.51 -6.90 0.00
C ALA A 8 -6.39 -5.78 -0.59
N PHE A 9 -7.23 -5.16 0.24
CA PHE A 9 -8.21 -4.19 -0.22
C PHE A 9 -7.87 -2.80 0.33
N LEU A 10 -7.95 -1.78 -0.54
CA LEU A 10 -7.90 -0.38 -0.16
C LEU A 10 -9.16 0.33 -0.69
N PRO A 11 -9.79 1.19 0.11
CA PRO A 11 -10.94 1.93 -0.36
C PRO A 11 -10.53 3.03 -1.35
N HIS A 12 -11.40 3.31 -2.31
CA HIS A 12 -11.26 4.49 -3.18
C HIS A 12 -12.64 5.09 -3.50
N ASN A 13 -12.66 6.36 -3.86
CA ASN A 13 -13.88 7.08 -4.17
C ASN A 13 -13.86 7.76 -5.55
N ASP A 14 -12.69 7.89 -6.16
CA ASP A 14 -12.51 8.44 -7.51
C ASP A 14 -11.65 7.49 -8.35
N PRO A 15 -12.26 6.64 -9.18
CA PRO A 15 -11.52 5.66 -10.00
C PRO A 15 -10.50 6.27 -10.94
N ASP A 16 -10.78 7.42 -11.54
CA ASP A 16 -9.85 8.07 -12.46
C ASP A 16 -8.63 8.61 -11.74
N ALA A 17 -8.82 9.19 -10.55
CA ALA A 17 -7.73 9.63 -9.70
C ALA A 17 -6.90 8.44 -9.19
N SER A 18 -7.54 7.33 -8.84
CA SER A 18 -6.86 6.10 -8.44
C SER A 18 -5.97 5.54 -9.55
N LEU A 19 -6.46 5.50 -10.78
CA LEU A 19 -5.67 5.06 -11.94
C LEU A 19 -4.50 6.00 -12.22
N ALA A 20 -4.70 7.31 -12.11
CA ALA A 20 -3.62 8.28 -12.26
C ALA A 20 -2.50 8.06 -11.22
N PHE A 21 -2.86 7.73 -9.99
CA PHE A 21 -1.89 7.47 -8.94
C PHE A 21 -1.21 6.09 -9.07
N TYR A 22 -1.98 5.02 -9.10
CA TYR A 22 -1.41 3.66 -9.06
C TYR A 22 -0.83 3.23 -10.40
N ARG A 23 -1.51 3.47 -11.49
CA ARG A 23 -1.06 3.10 -12.84
C ARG A 23 -0.03 4.07 -13.38
N ASP A 24 -0.37 5.37 -13.43
CA ASP A 24 0.43 6.35 -14.15
C ASP A 24 1.61 6.85 -13.31
N THR A 25 1.45 7.08 -12.02
CA THR A 25 2.52 7.55 -11.14
C THR A 25 3.37 6.42 -10.61
N LEU A 26 2.78 5.39 -9.99
CA LEU A 26 3.53 4.26 -9.44
C LEU A 26 3.94 3.21 -10.47
N GLY A 27 3.35 3.23 -11.66
CA GLY A 27 3.65 2.27 -12.72
C GLY A 27 3.07 0.88 -12.48
N PHE A 28 2.04 0.76 -11.66
CA PHE A 28 1.34 -0.51 -11.42
C PHE A 28 0.55 -0.92 -12.67
N LYS A 29 0.39 -2.22 -12.84
CA LYS A 29 -0.48 -2.78 -13.87
C LYS A 29 -1.90 -2.95 -13.34
N VAL A 30 -2.87 -2.65 -14.17
CA VAL A 30 -4.28 -2.96 -13.94
C VAL A 30 -4.54 -4.38 -14.45
N THR A 31 -4.92 -5.28 -13.57
CA THR A 31 -5.22 -6.68 -13.90
C THR A 31 -6.71 -7.01 -13.82
N GLY A 32 -7.52 -6.11 -13.29
CA GLY A 32 -8.97 -6.23 -13.22
C GLY A 32 -9.61 -4.86 -13.11
N ASP A 33 -10.78 -4.69 -13.74
CA ASP A 33 -11.55 -3.46 -13.68
C ASP A 33 -13.03 -3.82 -13.91
N VAL A 34 -13.81 -3.84 -12.83
CA VAL A 34 -15.21 -4.26 -12.85
C VAL A 34 -16.08 -3.13 -12.31
N GLY A 35 -17.06 -2.71 -13.10
CA GLY A 35 -18.05 -1.72 -12.72
C GLY A 35 -19.41 -2.35 -12.43
N PHE A 36 -20.13 -1.84 -11.43
CA PHE A 36 -21.48 -2.24 -11.09
C PHE A 36 -22.21 -1.09 -10.36
N GLU A 37 -23.35 -0.67 -10.87
CA GLU A 37 -24.19 0.37 -10.27
C GLU A 37 -23.46 1.68 -9.91
N GLY A 38 -22.58 2.15 -10.81
CA GLY A 38 -21.78 3.35 -10.57
C GLY A 38 -20.57 3.15 -9.66
N MET A 39 -20.41 1.96 -9.09
CA MET A 39 -19.26 1.55 -8.33
C MET A 39 -18.22 0.86 -9.23
N ARG A 40 -16.96 0.89 -8.81
CA ARG A 40 -15.87 0.32 -9.61
C ARG A 40 -14.83 -0.32 -8.72
N TRP A 41 -14.50 -1.57 -9.04
CA TRP A 41 -13.43 -2.35 -8.39
C TRP A 41 -12.27 -2.45 -9.37
N ILE A 42 -11.11 -1.95 -8.96
CA ILE A 42 -9.91 -1.94 -9.81
C ILE A 42 -8.81 -2.73 -9.11
N THR A 43 -8.30 -3.77 -9.77
CA THR A 43 -7.18 -4.56 -9.26
C THR A 43 -5.88 -4.06 -9.88
N VAL A 44 -4.93 -3.69 -9.04
CA VAL A 44 -3.62 -3.16 -9.43
C VAL A 44 -2.51 -3.88 -8.70
N GLY A 45 -1.32 -3.88 -9.26
CA GLY A 45 -0.14 -4.39 -8.60
C GLY A 45 1.15 -4.06 -9.36
N PRO A 46 2.31 -4.15 -8.70
CA PRO A 46 3.59 -3.99 -9.37
C PRO A 46 3.74 -4.99 -10.53
N ALA A 47 4.35 -4.56 -11.64
CA ALA A 47 4.53 -5.39 -12.82
C ALA A 47 5.30 -6.68 -12.54
N ASP A 48 6.27 -6.60 -11.62
CA ASP A 48 7.17 -7.71 -11.28
C ASP A 48 6.70 -8.52 -10.07
N GLN A 49 5.54 -8.20 -9.48
CA GLN A 49 4.94 -8.91 -8.36
C GLN A 49 3.57 -9.46 -8.77
N THR A 50 3.55 -10.58 -9.49
CA THR A 50 2.35 -11.11 -10.13
C THR A 50 1.44 -11.95 -9.22
N GLY A 51 1.93 -12.39 -8.07
CA GLY A 51 1.19 -13.26 -7.15
C GLY A 51 0.33 -12.55 -6.13
N THR A 52 0.50 -11.23 -5.96
CA THR A 52 -0.21 -10.43 -4.95
C THR A 52 -0.65 -9.11 -5.57
N SER A 53 -1.85 -8.69 -5.26
CA SER A 53 -2.43 -7.46 -5.79
C SER A 53 -3.18 -6.65 -4.74
N ILE A 54 -3.51 -5.41 -5.08
CA ILE A 54 -4.37 -4.53 -4.33
C ILE A 54 -5.68 -4.40 -5.10
N VAL A 55 -6.80 -4.59 -4.43
CA VAL A 55 -8.12 -4.30 -4.98
C VAL A 55 -8.58 -2.96 -4.42
N LEU A 56 -8.69 -1.98 -5.29
CA LEU A 56 -9.31 -0.69 -4.96
C LEU A 56 -10.81 -0.87 -5.04
N HIS A 57 -11.50 -0.68 -3.92
CA HIS A 57 -12.93 -0.97 -3.82
C HIS A 57 -13.72 0.25 -3.32
N PRO A 58 -15.02 0.34 -3.67
CA PRO A 58 -15.87 1.39 -3.13
C PRO A 58 -15.94 1.29 -1.60
N PRO A 59 -15.79 2.39 -0.87
CA PRO A 59 -15.91 2.33 0.59
C PRO A 59 -17.34 1.95 0.98
N ALA A 60 -17.45 1.11 2.00
CA ALA A 60 -18.74 0.70 2.55
C ALA A 60 -19.71 0.06 1.53
N ALA A 61 -19.16 -0.70 0.57
CA ALA A 61 -19.95 -1.41 -0.44
C ALA A 61 -20.67 -2.65 0.13
N ASP A 62 -20.30 -3.12 1.31
CA ASP A 62 -20.91 -4.26 1.95
C ASP A 62 -22.39 -3.95 2.32
N PRO A 63 -23.35 -4.82 1.96
CA PRO A 63 -24.78 -4.60 2.29
C PRO A 63 -25.07 -4.51 3.79
N GLY A 64 -24.20 -5.06 4.64
CA GLY A 64 -24.36 -5.02 6.10
C GLY A 64 -23.97 -3.70 6.76
N ILE A 65 -23.45 -2.75 6.01
CA ILE A 65 -22.97 -1.48 6.55
C ILE A 65 -24.13 -0.48 6.65
N THR A 66 -24.31 0.11 7.84
CA THR A 66 -25.32 1.13 8.08
C THR A 66 -24.93 2.49 7.49
N GLU A 67 -25.90 3.41 7.36
CA GLU A 67 -25.63 4.78 6.91
C GLU A 67 -24.69 5.54 7.85
N ASP A 68 -24.80 5.32 9.17
CA ASP A 68 -23.91 5.95 10.14
C ASP A 68 -22.48 5.42 10.04
N GLU A 69 -22.32 4.11 9.85
CA GLU A 69 -21.02 3.49 9.60
C GLU A 69 -20.42 3.99 8.30
N ARG A 70 -21.22 4.11 7.24
CA ARG A 70 -20.79 4.63 5.94
C ARG A 70 -20.25 6.06 6.06
N ARG A 71 -20.95 6.90 6.81
CA ARG A 71 -20.53 8.28 7.10
C ARG A 71 -19.22 8.32 7.88
N THR A 72 -19.09 7.48 8.90
CA THR A 72 -17.87 7.37 9.73
C THR A 72 -16.67 6.93 8.87
N ILE A 73 -16.85 5.95 8.00
CA ILE A 73 -15.79 5.51 7.07
C ILE A 73 -15.37 6.66 6.15
N ALA A 74 -16.31 7.39 5.57
CA ALA A 74 -16.03 8.53 4.71
C ALA A 74 -15.26 9.64 5.44
N GLU A 75 -15.61 9.91 6.69
CA GLU A 75 -14.91 10.90 7.54
C GLU A 75 -13.48 10.46 7.84
N MET A 76 -13.28 9.18 8.16
CA MET A 76 -11.95 8.63 8.43
C MET A 76 -11.08 8.62 7.18
N MET A 77 -11.63 8.29 6.02
CA MET A 77 -10.92 8.37 4.74
C MET A 77 -10.50 9.81 4.44
N ALA A 78 -11.41 10.77 4.55
CA ALA A 78 -11.12 12.18 4.31
C ALA A 78 -10.05 12.73 5.26
N LYS A 79 -10.04 12.26 6.50
CA LYS A 79 -9.02 12.59 7.50
C LYS A 79 -7.69 11.89 7.26
N GLY A 80 -7.69 10.80 6.50
CA GLY A 80 -6.50 10.00 6.20
C GLY A 80 -6.08 9.03 7.29
N THR A 81 -7.02 8.55 8.09
CA THR A 81 -6.75 7.63 9.22
C THR A 81 -7.41 6.26 9.06
N PHE A 82 -7.96 5.95 7.88
CA PHE A 82 -8.73 4.72 7.68
C PHE A 82 -7.87 3.53 7.25
N ALA A 83 -6.98 3.69 6.27
CA ALA A 83 -6.21 2.58 5.75
C ALA A 83 -4.77 2.96 5.42
N ILE A 84 -3.89 1.96 5.47
CA ILE A 84 -2.47 2.08 5.21
C ILE A 84 -1.96 0.88 4.43
N ILE A 85 -0.98 1.12 3.56
CA ILE A 85 -0.17 0.07 2.95
C ILE A 85 1.29 0.48 2.97
N THR A 86 2.19 -0.49 3.09
CA THR A 86 3.63 -0.28 2.96
C THR A 86 4.13 -0.92 1.67
N LEU A 87 4.76 -0.09 0.85
CA LEU A 87 5.44 -0.50 -0.38
C LEU A 87 6.95 -0.49 -0.15
N ALA A 88 7.70 -1.09 -1.05
CA ALA A 88 9.15 -1.11 -0.99
C ALA A 88 9.75 -0.77 -2.35
N THR A 89 10.87 -0.07 -2.36
CA THR A 89 11.61 0.28 -3.57
C THR A 89 13.12 0.28 -3.30
N ALA A 90 13.90 -0.04 -4.31
CA ALA A 90 15.36 0.12 -4.26
C ALA A 90 15.80 1.57 -4.51
N ASP A 91 14.92 2.41 -5.06
CA ASP A 91 15.16 3.82 -5.35
C ASP A 91 14.12 4.71 -4.68
N LEU A 92 14.31 4.98 -3.41
CA LEU A 92 13.37 5.80 -2.64
C LEU A 92 13.34 7.25 -3.13
N ASP A 93 14.51 7.85 -3.38
CA ASP A 93 14.56 9.26 -3.78
C ASP A 93 13.89 9.49 -5.14
N GLY A 94 14.17 8.66 -6.14
CA GLY A 94 13.54 8.75 -7.45
C GLY A 94 12.04 8.49 -7.39
N THR A 95 11.61 7.52 -6.59
CA THR A 95 10.19 7.22 -6.38
C THR A 95 9.48 8.40 -5.70
N PHE A 96 10.09 8.97 -4.66
CA PHE A 96 9.53 10.10 -3.95
C PHE A 96 9.39 11.35 -4.86
N GLU A 97 10.42 11.68 -5.62
CA GLU A 97 10.38 12.79 -6.59
C GLU A 97 9.21 12.64 -7.57
N ARG A 98 9.02 11.44 -8.10
CA ARG A 98 7.95 11.13 -9.04
C ARG A 98 6.57 11.25 -8.41
N VAL A 99 6.40 10.76 -7.19
CA VAL A 99 5.13 10.86 -6.45
C VAL A 99 4.84 12.31 -6.06
N GLN A 100 5.83 13.04 -5.59
CA GLN A 100 5.69 14.47 -5.26
C GLN A 100 5.31 15.30 -6.50
N ALA A 101 5.92 15.03 -7.65
CA ALA A 101 5.62 15.72 -8.91
C ALA A 101 4.18 15.44 -9.41
N SER A 102 3.57 14.33 -9.01
CA SER A 102 2.17 14.02 -9.34
C SER A 102 1.15 14.86 -8.57
N GLY A 103 1.58 15.61 -7.56
CA GLY A 103 0.72 16.41 -6.70
C GLY A 103 0.17 15.66 -5.49
N ALA A 104 0.66 14.43 -5.19
CA ALA A 104 0.25 13.69 -4.01
C ALA A 104 0.61 14.45 -2.73
N GLU A 105 -0.24 14.35 -1.71
CA GLU A 105 0.02 14.92 -0.39
C GLU A 105 1.20 14.20 0.28
N VAL A 106 2.25 14.95 0.59
CA VAL A 106 3.42 14.44 1.31
C VAL A 106 3.16 14.50 2.81
N VAL A 107 3.20 13.35 3.47
CA VAL A 107 3.09 13.25 4.93
C VAL A 107 4.46 13.29 5.58
N GLN A 108 5.44 12.61 4.99
CA GLN A 108 6.81 12.56 5.48
C GLN A 108 7.76 12.42 4.29
N GLU A 109 8.73 13.32 4.19
CA GLU A 109 9.82 13.21 3.23
C GLU A 109 10.74 12.01 3.55
N PRO A 110 11.58 11.56 2.60
CA PRO A 110 12.54 10.48 2.86
C PRO A 110 13.36 10.76 4.11
N THR A 111 13.25 9.87 5.08
CA THR A 111 13.84 10.03 6.42
C THR A 111 14.38 8.69 6.89
N GLU A 112 15.57 8.70 7.48
CA GLU A 112 16.12 7.53 8.16
C GLU A 112 15.44 7.37 9.52
N GLN A 113 14.82 6.21 9.74
CA GLN A 113 14.15 5.90 10.98
C GLN A 113 15.12 5.31 12.02
N PRO A 114 14.82 5.44 13.34
CA PRO A 114 15.70 4.90 14.38
C PRO A 114 15.94 3.39 14.31
N TYR A 115 15.05 2.65 13.66
CA TYR A 115 15.14 1.20 13.47
C TYR A 115 15.90 0.78 12.19
N GLY A 116 16.60 1.71 11.53
CA GLY A 116 17.52 1.44 10.43
C GLY A 116 16.88 1.34 9.05
N VAL A 117 15.63 1.71 8.89
CA VAL A 117 14.92 1.78 7.61
C VAL A 117 14.77 3.24 7.18
N ARG A 118 15.10 3.52 5.93
CA ARG A 118 14.80 4.81 5.32
C ARG A 118 13.48 4.72 4.58
N ASP A 119 12.55 5.63 4.86
CA ASP A 119 11.22 5.62 4.29
C ASP A 119 10.65 7.01 4.02
N CYS A 120 9.57 7.06 3.29
CA CYS A 120 8.71 8.23 3.13
C CYS A 120 7.24 7.83 3.27
N ALA A 121 6.36 8.81 3.38
CA ALA A 121 4.93 8.59 3.44
C ALA A 121 4.18 9.66 2.66
N VAL A 122 3.22 9.24 1.86
CA VAL A 122 2.33 10.08 1.08
C VAL A 122 0.90 9.58 1.24
N ARG A 123 -0.07 10.36 0.80
CA ARG A 123 -1.46 9.92 0.69
C ARG A 123 -1.82 9.67 -0.77
N ASP A 124 -2.58 8.62 -1.01
CA ASP A 124 -3.22 8.43 -2.30
C ASP A 124 -4.45 9.37 -2.43
N PRO A 125 -5.10 9.43 -3.60
CA PRO A 125 -6.25 10.34 -3.79
C PRO A 125 -7.45 10.09 -2.86
N ALA A 126 -7.58 8.88 -2.31
CA ALA A 126 -8.65 8.53 -1.38
C ALA A 126 -8.29 8.79 0.09
N GLY A 127 -7.07 9.25 0.36
CA GLY A 127 -6.58 9.51 1.71
C GLY A 127 -5.88 8.32 2.36
N ASN A 128 -5.70 7.19 1.67
CA ASN A 128 -4.93 6.07 2.19
C ASN A 128 -3.47 6.47 2.42
N LEU A 129 -2.92 6.07 3.56
CA LEU A 129 -1.50 6.30 3.83
C LEU A 129 -0.64 5.29 3.08
N ILE A 130 0.21 5.79 2.22
CA ILE A 130 1.16 4.99 1.45
C ILE A 130 2.55 5.23 2.03
N ARG A 131 3.06 4.25 2.77
CA ARG A 131 4.44 4.26 3.25
C ARG A 131 5.32 3.54 2.26
N ILE A 132 6.48 4.10 1.94
CA ILE A 132 7.43 3.49 0.99
C ILE A 132 8.77 3.32 1.69
N ASN A 133 9.18 2.07 1.86
CA ASN A 133 10.46 1.71 2.45
C ASN A 133 11.52 1.55 1.37
N GLU A 134 12.73 2.02 1.67
CA GLU A 134 13.90 1.70 0.85
C GLU A 134 14.42 0.31 1.23
N ILE A 135 14.60 -0.53 0.22
CA ILE A 135 15.23 -1.84 0.38
C ILE A 135 16.52 -1.88 -0.42
N HIS A 136 17.56 -2.51 0.15
CA HIS A 136 18.79 -2.77 -0.56
C HIS A 136 18.80 -4.21 -1.05
N PRO A 137 19.06 -4.50 -2.35
CA PRO A 137 19.00 -5.84 -2.93
C PRO A 137 19.95 -6.86 -2.27
N THR A 138 20.94 -6.39 -1.49
CA THR A 138 21.94 -7.20 -0.82
C THR A 138 21.61 -7.50 0.65
N GLN A 139 20.54 -6.96 1.19
CA GLN A 139 20.04 -7.31 2.52
C GLN A 139 18.99 -8.39 2.37
N ASP A 140 19.45 -9.64 2.27
CA ASP A 140 18.60 -10.76 2.62
C ASP A 140 17.99 -10.48 3.98
N HIS A 141 16.68 -10.63 4.09
CA HIS A 141 16.04 -10.66 5.40
C HIS A 141 16.81 -11.67 6.25
N PRO A 142 17.34 -11.29 7.42
CA PRO A 142 17.90 -12.29 8.32
C PRO A 142 16.76 -13.27 8.59
N SER A 143 16.87 -14.46 8.04
CA SER A 143 15.94 -15.53 8.35
C SER A 143 15.99 -15.74 9.85
N VAL A 144 14.83 -15.67 10.50
CA VAL A 144 14.65 -15.83 11.94
C VAL A 144 15.12 -17.22 12.44
N SER A 145 15.57 -18.09 11.52
CA SER A 145 15.96 -19.46 11.82
C SER A 145 17.38 -19.64 12.40
N THR A 146 18.21 -18.60 12.47
CA THR A 146 19.60 -18.76 12.90
C THR A 146 19.85 -18.42 14.37
N ARG A 147 18.84 -18.03 15.16
CA ARG A 147 19.02 -17.66 16.56
C ARG A 147 18.61 -18.72 17.60
N LEU A 148 18.27 -19.92 17.17
CA LEU A 148 17.82 -20.96 18.11
C LEU A 148 18.81 -22.13 18.30
N THR A 149 20.05 -22.06 17.78
CA THR A 149 21.01 -23.15 17.92
C THR A 149 22.31 -22.81 18.65
N GLU A 150 22.45 -21.60 19.20
CA GLU A 150 23.62 -21.29 20.04
C GLU A 150 23.20 -21.01 21.49
N GLY A 151 22.67 -21.99 22.12
CA GLY A 151 22.31 -21.89 23.53
C GLY A 151 22.12 -23.23 24.21
N ASN A 152 23.01 -24.17 24.02
CA ASN A 152 23.15 -25.27 24.96
C ASN A 152 24.43 -26.07 24.72
N ASP A 153 25.54 -25.55 25.16
CA ASP A 153 26.65 -26.37 25.64
C ASP A 153 27.52 -25.52 26.58
N ALA A 154 27.08 -25.46 27.83
CA ALA A 154 27.92 -25.05 28.92
C ALA A 154 27.88 -26.17 29.96
N ARG A 155 28.88 -27.00 29.90
CA ARG A 155 29.37 -27.74 31.08
C ARG A 155 30.76 -27.23 31.40
#